data_06781101a3a8df67fb28168202617511
#
_entry.id   06781101a3a8df67fb28168202617511
#
_cell.length_a   1.000
_cell.length_b   1.000
_cell.length_c   1.000
_cell.angle_alpha   90.00
_cell.angle_beta   90.00
_cell.angle_gamma   90.00
#
_symmetry.space_group_name_H-M   'P 1'
#
loop_
_entity.id
_entity.type
_entity.pdbx_description
1 polymer ?
#
loop_
_entity_poly.entity_id
_entity_poly.type
_entity_poly.pdbx_seq_one_letter_code
_entity_poly.pdbx_strand_id
1 'polypeptide(L)'
;IDGRALEQGKRFILHFGACDYKTEVWVNGEWAGTHVGGHSSFSFEITDLLRDGENVLVVRAEDDSKNLEQPRGKQFWKQESASIFYTRTTGIWQTVWLEPVESQFIRQVWMTPDVDQKMIGMEILLDQKTEARLKVEITYKGTRMVCDTVTVLNGKAVREWKLDQNLNLEWEHKSYEWTPEHPALFDVHYKLECEGAAVDEADSYFAMRKVSVENGTFLLNNRPYYQKMLLDQGYWRGSL
;
A
#
# COMPACT_ATOMS: atom_id res chain seq x y z
N ILE A 1 21.65 -7.56 -5.48
CA ILE A 1 20.95 -8.36 -4.43
C ILE A 1 21.89 -9.45 -4.00
N ASP A 2 22.16 -9.58 -2.69
CA ASP A 2 23.03 -10.63 -2.14
C ASP A 2 22.20 -11.91 -1.87
N GLY A 3 22.34 -12.93 -2.70
CA GLY A 3 21.62 -14.20 -2.58
C GLY A 3 21.93 -15.01 -1.32
N ARG A 4 23.00 -14.65 -0.56
CA ARG A 4 23.29 -15.30 0.73
C ARG A 4 22.28 -14.97 1.82
N ALA A 5 21.49 -13.90 1.62
CA ALA A 5 20.41 -13.50 2.53
C ALA A 5 19.05 -14.09 2.12
N LEU A 6 19.00 -14.91 1.06
CA LEU A 6 17.75 -15.53 0.61
C LEU A 6 17.34 -16.65 1.56
N GLU A 7 16.18 -16.53 2.14
CA GLU A 7 15.60 -17.56 3.01
C GLU A 7 15.07 -18.71 2.15
N GLN A 8 15.46 -19.93 2.50
CA GLN A 8 14.98 -21.14 1.79
C GLN A 8 13.47 -21.31 1.96
N GLY A 9 12.78 -21.59 0.86
CA GLY A 9 11.32 -21.81 0.83
C GLY A 9 10.49 -20.55 0.73
N LYS A 10 11.10 -19.36 0.78
CA LYS A 10 10.41 -18.08 0.52
C LYS A 10 10.31 -17.80 -0.97
N ARG A 11 9.26 -17.04 -1.32
CA ARG A 11 9.15 -16.38 -2.61
C ARG A 11 9.64 -14.94 -2.47
N PHE A 12 10.04 -14.32 -3.56
CA PHE A 12 10.63 -12.99 -3.55
C PHE A 12 9.90 -12.07 -4.54
N ILE A 13 9.31 -11.01 -4.00
CA ILE A 13 8.60 -10.00 -4.78
C ILE A 13 9.43 -8.73 -4.84
N LEU A 14 9.78 -8.31 -6.04
CA LEU A 14 10.48 -7.04 -6.29
C LEU A 14 9.44 -5.95 -6.53
N HIS A 15 9.40 -4.97 -5.65
CA HIS A 15 8.45 -3.86 -5.70
C HIS A 15 9.10 -2.58 -6.17
N PHE A 16 8.33 -1.79 -6.91
CA PHE A 16 8.64 -0.42 -7.30
C PHE A 16 7.51 0.50 -6.84
N GLY A 17 7.82 1.54 -6.08
CA GLY A 17 6.86 2.56 -5.73
C GLY A 17 6.39 3.35 -6.94
N ALA A 18 7.33 3.77 -7.79
CA ALA A 18 7.06 4.32 -9.13
C ALA A 18 8.33 4.41 -9.98
N CYS A 19 8.15 4.32 -11.31
CA CYS A 19 9.20 4.52 -12.30
C CYS A 19 8.60 5.12 -13.58
N ASP A 20 9.08 6.27 -14.01
CA ASP A 20 8.55 7.02 -15.15
C ASP A 20 9.33 6.69 -16.44
N TYR A 21 8.72 6.25 -17.53
CA TYR A 21 7.28 5.99 -17.75
C TYR A 21 7.06 4.51 -18.09
N LYS A 22 7.76 3.98 -19.12
CA LYS A 22 7.78 2.56 -19.47
C LYS A 22 8.98 1.91 -18.83
N THR A 23 8.74 0.93 -17.99
CA THR A 23 9.78 0.21 -17.25
C THR A 23 9.90 -1.23 -17.73
N GLU A 24 11.12 -1.68 -17.94
CA GLU A 24 11.47 -3.07 -18.26
C GLU A 24 12.51 -3.55 -17.24
N VAL A 25 12.34 -4.76 -16.73
CA VAL A 25 13.17 -5.30 -15.63
C VAL A 25 13.73 -6.67 -16.00
N TRP A 26 15.03 -6.85 -15.73
CA TRP A 26 15.74 -8.13 -15.85
C TRP A 26 16.48 -8.43 -14.55
N VAL A 27 16.53 -9.71 -14.21
CA VAL A 27 17.36 -10.23 -13.12
C VAL A 27 18.30 -11.27 -13.70
N ASN A 28 19.61 -11.11 -13.48
CA ASN A 28 20.65 -12.01 -14.00
C ASN A 28 20.62 -12.19 -15.53
N GLY A 29 20.10 -11.20 -16.26
CA GLY A 29 19.94 -11.24 -17.72
C GLY A 29 18.62 -11.87 -18.19
N GLU A 30 17.81 -12.42 -17.29
CA GLU A 30 16.51 -12.99 -17.59
C GLU A 30 15.38 -11.96 -17.37
N TRP A 31 14.37 -12.03 -18.23
CA TRP A 31 13.23 -11.10 -18.21
C TRP A 31 12.32 -11.32 -16.99
N ALA A 32 12.14 -10.26 -16.19
CA ALA A 32 11.21 -10.26 -15.05
C ALA A 32 9.85 -9.67 -15.40
N GLY A 33 9.80 -8.59 -16.20
CA GLY A 33 8.53 -8.00 -16.57
C GLY A 33 8.62 -6.57 -17.11
N THR A 34 7.47 -6.00 -17.43
CA THR A 34 7.29 -4.60 -17.88
C THR A 34 6.13 -3.93 -17.18
N HIS A 35 6.24 -2.62 -16.99
CA HIS A 35 5.18 -1.75 -16.50
C HIS A 35 5.11 -0.47 -17.33
N VAL A 36 3.91 0.09 -17.48
CA VAL A 36 3.67 1.37 -18.14
C VAL A 36 2.84 2.25 -17.22
N GLY A 37 3.38 3.41 -16.86
CA GLY A 37 2.74 4.38 -15.98
C GLY A 37 3.71 4.96 -14.96
N GLY A 38 3.91 6.27 -14.96
CA GLY A 38 4.93 6.94 -14.15
C GLY A 38 4.57 7.14 -12.66
N HIS A 39 3.31 6.92 -12.26
CA HIS A 39 2.80 7.30 -10.94
C HIS A 39 2.13 6.15 -10.18
N SER A 40 2.14 4.96 -10.72
CA SER A 40 1.57 3.76 -10.08
C SER A 40 2.65 2.80 -9.62
N SER A 41 2.43 2.18 -8.47
CA SER A 41 3.28 1.10 -7.97
C SER A 41 3.05 -0.18 -8.77
N PHE A 42 4.10 -1.00 -8.87
CA PHE A 42 4.05 -2.30 -9.51
C PHE A 42 5.05 -3.25 -8.87
N SER A 43 4.91 -4.54 -9.14
CA SER A 43 5.82 -5.56 -8.63
C SER A 43 5.95 -6.73 -9.57
N PHE A 44 7.07 -7.46 -9.43
CA PHE A 44 7.35 -8.70 -10.15
C PHE A 44 7.80 -9.77 -9.17
N GLU A 45 7.27 -10.98 -9.31
CA GLU A 45 7.85 -12.12 -8.65
C GLU A 45 9.13 -12.53 -9.37
N ILE A 46 10.24 -12.60 -8.64
CA ILE A 46 11.56 -12.88 -9.19
C ILE A 46 12.22 -14.12 -8.57
N THR A 47 11.46 -14.93 -7.84
CA THR A 47 11.97 -16.12 -7.10
C THR A 47 12.84 -17.00 -7.97
N ASP A 48 12.31 -17.40 -9.13
CA ASP A 48 13.00 -18.33 -10.06
C ASP A 48 14.17 -17.69 -10.83
N LEU A 49 14.30 -16.36 -10.76
CA LEU A 49 15.38 -15.60 -11.42
C LEU A 49 16.58 -15.37 -10.50
N LEU A 50 16.40 -15.62 -9.19
CA LEU A 50 17.45 -15.45 -8.20
C LEU A 50 18.33 -16.69 -8.12
N ARG A 51 19.59 -16.47 -7.76
CA ARG A 51 20.60 -17.51 -7.56
C ARG A 51 21.44 -17.24 -6.33
N ASP A 52 22.12 -18.24 -5.83
CA ASP A 52 23.08 -18.07 -4.74
C ASP A 52 24.18 -17.06 -5.11
N GLY A 53 24.56 -16.23 -4.14
CA GLY A 53 25.58 -15.22 -4.29
C GLY A 53 25.07 -13.90 -4.88
N GLU A 54 25.85 -13.29 -5.76
CA GLU A 54 25.51 -11.97 -6.33
C GLU A 54 24.46 -12.09 -7.42
N ASN A 55 23.41 -11.26 -7.31
CA ASN A 55 22.35 -11.13 -8.30
C ASN A 55 22.35 -9.72 -8.88
N VAL A 56 22.30 -9.62 -10.20
CA VAL A 56 22.32 -8.36 -10.96
C VAL A 56 20.90 -8.01 -11.38
N LEU A 57 20.44 -6.85 -10.94
CA LEU A 57 19.17 -6.25 -11.35
C LEU A 57 19.45 -5.17 -12.40
N VAL A 58 18.79 -5.27 -13.56
CA VAL A 58 18.84 -4.25 -14.62
C VAL A 58 17.44 -3.69 -14.82
N VAL A 59 17.33 -2.37 -14.76
CA VAL A 59 16.07 -1.63 -15.01
C VAL A 59 16.31 -0.67 -16.17
N ARG A 60 15.45 -0.77 -17.20
CA ARG A 60 15.39 0.18 -18.30
C ARG A 60 14.13 1.02 -18.16
N ALA A 61 14.28 2.32 -18.16
CA ALA A 61 13.17 3.28 -18.21
C ALA A 61 13.19 4.03 -19.54
N GLU A 62 12.04 4.12 -20.17
CA GLU A 62 11.81 4.95 -21.37
C GLU A 62 10.73 5.98 -21.08
N ASP A 63 11.04 7.25 -21.38
CA ASP A 63 10.12 8.37 -21.23
C ASP A 63 10.24 9.29 -22.46
N ASP A 64 9.17 9.39 -23.26
CA ASP A 64 9.11 10.29 -24.41
C ASP A 64 8.38 11.59 -24.05
N SER A 65 9.15 12.61 -23.70
CA SER A 65 8.65 13.93 -23.33
C SER A 65 7.83 14.64 -24.43
N LYS A 66 7.87 14.15 -25.68
CA LYS A 66 7.11 14.70 -26.81
C LYS A 66 5.82 13.95 -27.08
N ASN A 67 5.64 12.77 -26.52
CA ASN A 67 4.44 12.00 -26.68
C ASN A 67 3.28 12.65 -25.90
N LEU A 68 2.24 13.10 -26.60
CA LEU A 68 1.08 13.75 -26.01
C LEU A 68 0.08 12.78 -25.37
N GLU A 69 0.20 11.49 -25.64
CA GLU A 69 -0.62 10.43 -25.01
C GLU A 69 -0.08 10.02 -23.65
N GLN A 70 1.16 10.39 -23.34
CA GLN A 70 1.81 10.06 -22.09
C GLN A 70 1.52 11.15 -21.03
N PRO A 71 0.93 10.78 -19.88
CA PRO A 71 0.73 11.69 -18.76
C PRO A 71 2.06 12.19 -18.20
N ARG A 72 2.29 13.50 -18.17
CA ARG A 72 3.52 14.10 -17.69
C ARG A 72 3.33 15.16 -16.60
N GLY A 73 2.09 15.46 -16.22
CA GLY A 73 1.80 16.50 -15.24
C GLY A 73 2.38 17.85 -15.65
N LYS A 74 3.14 18.49 -14.76
CA LYS A 74 3.83 19.77 -14.99
C LYS A 74 5.27 19.61 -15.47
N GLN A 75 5.72 18.45 -15.84
CA GLN A 75 7.04 18.27 -16.47
C GLN A 75 7.10 18.97 -17.81
N PHE A 76 8.21 19.70 -18.07
CA PHE A 76 8.37 20.44 -19.31
C PHE A 76 8.90 19.51 -20.40
N TRP A 77 8.39 19.64 -21.60
CA TRP A 77 8.77 18.79 -22.76
C TRP A 77 10.07 19.22 -23.45
N LYS A 78 10.69 20.34 -23.00
CA LYS A 78 11.99 20.81 -23.46
C LYS A 78 13.07 20.53 -22.43
N GLN A 79 14.32 20.65 -22.83
CA GLN A 79 15.47 20.33 -21.98
C GLN A 79 15.55 21.22 -20.74
N GLU A 80 15.26 22.52 -20.88
CA GLU A 80 15.29 23.48 -19.79
C GLU A 80 13.88 23.89 -19.39
N SER A 81 13.63 23.89 -18.11
CA SER A 81 12.34 24.29 -17.55
C SER A 81 12.05 25.76 -17.79
N ALA A 82 10.80 26.14 -18.06
CA ALA A 82 10.37 27.50 -18.26
C ALA A 82 8.91 27.71 -17.83
N SER A 83 8.56 28.97 -17.49
CA SER A 83 7.21 29.37 -17.06
C SER A 83 6.77 28.59 -15.81
N ILE A 84 5.62 27.93 -15.89
CA ILE A 84 5.01 27.15 -14.79
C ILE A 84 5.43 25.68 -14.79
N PHE A 85 6.28 25.27 -15.74
CA PHE A 85 6.68 23.87 -15.90
C PHE A 85 8.00 23.58 -15.18
N TYR A 86 8.13 22.35 -14.73
CA TYR A 86 9.30 21.84 -14.00
C TYR A 86 10.20 21.00 -14.88
N THR A 87 11.40 20.73 -14.42
CA THR A 87 12.35 19.85 -15.10
C THR A 87 11.73 18.48 -15.35
N ARG A 88 12.03 17.91 -16.52
CA ARG A 88 11.66 16.52 -16.83
C ARG A 88 12.38 15.56 -15.91
N THR A 89 11.72 14.48 -15.61
CA THR A 89 12.28 13.37 -14.88
C THR A 89 11.98 12.08 -15.62
N THR A 90 12.89 11.12 -15.54
CA THR A 90 12.75 9.80 -16.16
C THR A 90 13.34 8.76 -15.20
N GLY A 91 12.69 7.62 -15.07
CA GLY A 91 13.21 6.51 -14.31
C GLY A 91 12.61 6.37 -12.91
N ILE A 92 13.34 5.69 -12.04
CA ILE A 92 12.90 5.36 -10.69
C ILE A 92 12.91 6.63 -9.83
N TRP A 93 11.76 7.00 -9.29
CA TRP A 93 11.63 8.17 -8.42
C TRP A 93 10.99 7.87 -7.07
N GLN A 94 10.53 6.63 -6.86
CA GLN A 94 10.10 6.14 -5.57
C GLN A 94 10.86 4.87 -5.18
N THR A 95 10.71 4.44 -3.92
CA THR A 95 11.46 3.32 -3.34
C THR A 95 11.32 2.04 -4.15
N VAL A 96 12.42 1.31 -4.27
CA VAL A 96 12.49 -0.07 -4.75
C VAL A 96 12.90 -0.97 -3.60
N TRP A 97 12.18 -2.06 -3.38
CA TRP A 97 12.50 -3.01 -2.31
C TRP A 97 12.20 -4.44 -2.72
N LEU A 98 12.85 -5.37 -2.04
CA LEU A 98 12.62 -6.80 -2.18
C LEU A 98 11.89 -7.30 -0.93
N GLU A 99 10.79 -8.01 -1.13
CA GLU A 99 9.98 -8.59 -0.08
C GLU A 99 10.07 -10.12 -0.13
N PRO A 100 10.62 -10.78 0.90
CA PRO A 100 10.49 -12.21 1.07
C PRO A 100 9.09 -12.53 1.60
N VAL A 101 8.36 -13.38 0.90
CA VAL A 101 7.02 -13.81 1.29
C VAL A 101 6.93 -15.32 1.42
N GLU A 102 5.96 -15.80 2.15
CA GLU A 102 5.68 -17.23 2.28
C GLU A 102 5.13 -17.83 0.97
N SER A 103 5.07 -19.16 0.91
CA SER A 103 4.47 -19.85 -0.25
C SER A 103 3.02 -19.44 -0.50
N GLN A 104 2.30 -19.12 0.57
CA GLN A 104 0.99 -18.49 0.57
C GLN A 104 1.02 -17.28 1.51
N PHE A 105 0.58 -16.14 1.05
CA PHE A 105 0.63 -14.91 1.81
C PHE A 105 -0.59 -14.00 1.57
N ILE A 106 -0.77 -13.04 2.46
CA ILE A 106 -1.79 -12.00 2.35
C ILE A 106 -1.28 -10.97 1.33
N ARG A 107 -1.84 -11.02 0.12
CA ARG A 107 -1.41 -10.15 -0.97
C ARG A 107 -1.86 -8.71 -0.79
N GLN A 108 -3.10 -8.52 -0.32
CA GLN A 108 -3.70 -7.20 -0.21
C GLN A 108 -4.86 -7.18 0.78
N VAL A 109 -4.99 -6.07 1.50
CA VAL A 109 -6.15 -5.78 2.35
C VAL A 109 -6.65 -4.38 2.01
N TRP A 110 -7.93 -4.27 1.66
CA TRP A 110 -8.64 -3.01 1.61
C TRP A 110 -9.43 -2.82 2.88
N MET A 111 -9.21 -1.70 3.55
CA MET A 111 -9.88 -1.34 4.80
C MET A 111 -10.79 -0.15 4.56
N THR A 112 -12.06 -0.31 4.90
CA THR A 112 -13.10 0.71 4.72
C THR A 112 -13.72 1.07 6.07
N PRO A 113 -13.21 2.12 6.75
CA PRO A 113 -13.79 2.58 7.99
C PRO A 113 -15.13 3.28 7.77
N ASP A 114 -16.12 2.97 8.58
CA ASP A 114 -17.41 3.65 8.66
C ASP A 114 -17.53 4.33 10.03
N VAL A 115 -17.32 5.65 10.05
CA VAL A 115 -17.36 6.46 11.27
C VAL A 115 -18.79 6.55 11.80
N ASP A 116 -19.80 6.60 10.93
CA ASP A 116 -21.19 6.76 11.32
C ASP A 116 -21.74 5.52 12.01
N GLN A 117 -21.38 4.35 11.51
CA GLN A 117 -21.78 3.08 12.07
C GLN A 117 -20.78 2.50 13.08
N LYS A 118 -19.62 3.16 13.27
CA LYS A 118 -18.51 2.70 14.11
C LYS A 118 -18.06 1.29 13.71
N MET A 119 -17.85 1.10 12.42
CA MET A 119 -17.51 -0.19 11.81
C MET A 119 -16.23 -0.09 10.99
N ILE A 120 -15.58 -1.23 10.82
CA ILE A 120 -14.52 -1.42 9.84
C ILE A 120 -14.87 -2.60 8.94
N GLY A 121 -14.95 -2.33 7.63
CA GLY A 121 -15.03 -3.36 6.61
C GLY A 121 -13.64 -3.69 6.07
N MET A 122 -13.35 -4.96 5.86
CA MET A 122 -12.12 -5.41 5.22
C MET A 122 -12.42 -6.39 4.09
N GLU A 123 -11.75 -6.15 2.96
CA GLU A 123 -11.63 -7.11 1.87
C GLU A 123 -10.19 -7.59 1.82
N ILE A 124 -9.98 -8.89 2.00
CA ILE A 124 -8.66 -9.51 2.08
C ILE A 124 -8.49 -10.43 0.88
N LEU A 125 -7.37 -10.27 0.19
CA LEU A 125 -6.97 -11.13 -0.92
C LEU A 125 -5.67 -11.85 -0.57
N LEU A 126 -5.65 -13.16 -0.79
CA LEU A 126 -4.44 -13.96 -0.80
C LEU A 126 -3.80 -13.94 -2.20
N ASP A 127 -2.55 -14.31 -2.28
CA ASP A 127 -1.83 -14.45 -3.55
C ASP A 127 -2.36 -15.63 -4.40
N GLN A 128 -2.87 -16.66 -3.73
CA GLN A 128 -3.41 -17.87 -4.37
C GLN A 128 -4.90 -18.04 -4.09
N LYS A 129 -5.59 -18.68 -5.03
CA LYS A 129 -7.01 -19.04 -4.90
C LYS A 129 -7.16 -20.32 -4.08
N THR A 130 -6.98 -20.20 -2.78
CA THR A 130 -7.02 -21.30 -1.82
C THR A 130 -8.09 -21.08 -0.75
N GLU A 131 -8.39 -22.13 -0.01
CA GLU A 131 -9.15 -22.05 1.23
C GLU A 131 -8.19 -21.93 2.42
N ALA A 132 -8.48 -21.01 3.32
CA ALA A 132 -7.65 -20.76 4.48
C ALA A 132 -8.49 -20.21 5.65
N ARG A 133 -7.89 -20.15 6.83
CA ARG A 133 -8.44 -19.45 7.99
C ARG A 133 -7.56 -18.22 8.26
N LEU A 134 -8.18 -17.08 8.41
CA LEU A 134 -7.52 -15.84 8.73
C LEU A 134 -7.97 -15.35 10.09
N LYS A 135 -7.08 -15.36 11.07
CA LYS A 135 -7.31 -14.70 12.35
C LYS A 135 -7.02 -13.22 12.19
N VAL A 136 -7.95 -12.37 12.62
CA VAL A 136 -7.83 -10.93 12.63
C VAL A 136 -7.96 -10.43 14.06
N GLU A 137 -6.96 -9.72 14.54
CA GLU A 137 -6.99 -9.05 15.83
C GLU A 137 -6.86 -7.55 15.63
N ILE A 138 -7.82 -6.77 16.15
CA ILE A 138 -7.81 -5.31 16.10
C ILE A 138 -7.65 -4.79 17.52
N THR A 139 -6.69 -3.89 17.73
CA THR A 139 -6.46 -3.25 19.01
C THR A 139 -6.50 -1.73 18.89
N TYR A 140 -6.86 -1.06 19.97
CA TYR A 140 -6.78 0.39 20.11
C TYR A 140 -6.10 0.73 21.43
N LYS A 141 -4.96 1.41 21.38
CA LYS A 141 -4.14 1.74 22.56
C LYS A 141 -3.92 0.51 23.48
N GLY A 142 -3.63 -0.64 22.87
CA GLY A 142 -3.40 -1.90 23.57
C GLY A 142 -4.67 -2.63 24.06
N THR A 143 -5.84 -2.03 23.90
CA THR A 143 -7.11 -2.68 24.23
C THR A 143 -7.63 -3.45 23.01
N ARG A 144 -7.90 -4.74 23.18
CA ARG A 144 -8.42 -5.60 22.11
C ARG A 144 -9.89 -5.27 21.81
N MET A 145 -10.15 -4.85 20.57
CA MET A 145 -11.48 -4.48 20.07
C MET A 145 -12.16 -5.65 19.37
N VAL A 146 -11.40 -6.37 18.55
CA VAL A 146 -11.87 -7.52 17.77
C VAL A 146 -10.84 -8.64 17.87
N CYS A 147 -11.32 -9.86 17.95
CA CYS A 147 -10.55 -11.07 17.72
C CYS A 147 -11.49 -12.08 17.05
N ASP A 148 -11.33 -12.26 15.75
CA ASP A 148 -12.21 -13.11 14.94
C ASP A 148 -11.37 -14.01 14.03
N THR A 149 -11.97 -15.12 13.60
CA THR A 149 -11.38 -16.02 12.61
C THR A 149 -12.31 -16.10 11.41
N VAL A 150 -11.85 -15.59 10.29
CA VAL A 150 -12.59 -15.51 9.03
C VAL A 150 -12.17 -16.65 8.12
N THR A 151 -13.15 -17.30 7.50
CA THR A 151 -12.87 -18.28 6.44
C THR A 151 -12.59 -17.54 5.14
N VAL A 152 -11.43 -17.82 4.56
CA VAL A 152 -11.05 -17.37 3.23
C VAL A 152 -11.49 -18.43 2.22
N LEU A 153 -12.26 -18.06 1.22
CA LEU A 153 -12.74 -18.94 0.15
C LEU A 153 -12.22 -18.46 -1.19
N ASN A 154 -11.61 -19.36 -1.96
CA ASN A 154 -11.04 -19.03 -3.27
C ASN A 154 -10.09 -17.82 -3.23
N GLY A 155 -9.28 -17.72 -2.15
CA GLY A 155 -8.30 -16.66 -1.96
C GLY A 155 -8.88 -15.29 -1.58
N LYS A 156 -10.17 -15.22 -1.20
CA LYS A 156 -10.82 -13.97 -0.82
C LYS A 156 -11.66 -14.11 0.44
N ALA A 157 -11.60 -13.10 1.30
CA ALA A 157 -12.54 -12.91 2.42
C ALA A 157 -13.04 -11.48 2.45
N VAL A 158 -14.30 -11.32 2.85
CA VAL A 158 -14.91 -10.00 3.14
C VAL A 158 -15.58 -10.07 4.50
N ARG A 159 -15.27 -9.12 5.36
CA ARG A 159 -15.80 -9.09 6.71
C ARG A 159 -15.97 -7.65 7.21
N GLU A 160 -16.98 -7.46 8.04
CA GLU A 160 -17.24 -6.21 8.75
C GLU A 160 -17.30 -6.46 10.25
N TRP A 161 -16.74 -5.55 11.04
CA TRP A 161 -16.77 -5.61 12.50
C TRP A 161 -17.22 -4.28 13.08
N LYS A 162 -18.13 -4.37 14.08
CA LYS A 162 -18.44 -3.23 14.92
C LYS A 162 -17.36 -3.04 15.97
N LEU A 163 -16.92 -1.81 16.16
CA LEU A 163 -15.86 -1.45 17.10
C LEU A 163 -16.41 -0.93 18.44
N ASP A 164 -17.71 -0.59 18.53
CA ASP A 164 -18.35 0.00 19.70
C ASP A 164 -18.79 -1.04 20.75
N GLN A 165 -18.48 -2.31 20.53
CA GLN A 165 -18.85 -3.38 21.49
C GLN A 165 -17.96 -3.41 22.72
N ASN A 166 -16.83 -2.71 22.72
CA ASN A 166 -15.95 -2.60 23.87
C ASN A 166 -16.30 -1.36 24.69
N LEU A 167 -16.96 -1.56 25.83
CA LEU A 167 -17.39 -0.51 26.75
C LEU A 167 -16.25 0.27 27.42
N ASN A 168 -15.00 -0.18 27.28
CA ASN A 168 -13.84 0.51 27.83
C ASN A 168 -13.35 1.66 26.95
N LEU A 169 -13.92 1.84 25.76
CA LEU A 169 -13.63 2.98 24.92
C LEU A 169 -14.55 4.15 25.24
N GLU A 170 -13.97 5.31 25.33
CA GLU A 170 -14.70 6.58 25.46
C GLU A 170 -15.33 7.00 24.12
N TRP A 171 -16.26 6.17 23.62
CA TRP A 171 -16.94 6.45 22.37
C TRP A 171 -17.70 7.79 22.37
N GLU A 172 -18.24 8.17 23.52
CA GLU A 172 -18.97 9.42 23.68
C GLU A 172 -18.08 10.65 23.46
N HIS A 173 -16.81 10.56 23.84
CA HIS A 173 -15.82 11.62 23.63
C HIS A 173 -15.16 11.57 22.25
N LYS A 174 -15.48 10.57 21.43
CA LYS A 174 -14.93 10.38 20.08
C LYS A 174 -13.40 10.38 20.02
N SER A 175 -12.75 9.91 21.07
CA SER A 175 -11.29 9.85 21.20
C SER A 175 -10.62 8.89 20.21
N TYR A 176 -11.41 8.05 19.53
CA TYR A 176 -10.99 7.11 18.50
C TYR A 176 -11.05 7.69 17.07
N GLU A 177 -11.72 8.83 16.88
CA GLU A 177 -11.78 9.47 15.57
C GLU A 177 -10.44 10.14 15.26
N TRP A 178 -9.92 9.86 14.09
CA TRP A 178 -8.67 10.46 13.63
C TRP A 178 -8.88 11.91 13.18
N THR A 179 -8.05 12.80 13.70
CA THR A 179 -7.88 14.17 13.18
C THR A 179 -6.39 14.50 13.12
N PRO A 180 -5.95 15.53 12.38
CA PRO A 180 -4.55 15.96 12.40
C PRO A 180 -4.04 16.32 13.81
N GLU A 181 -4.92 16.85 14.67
CA GLU A 181 -4.60 17.20 16.06
C GLU A 181 -4.60 15.97 16.99
N HIS A 182 -5.34 14.93 16.58
CA HIS A 182 -5.45 13.67 17.32
C HIS A 182 -5.37 12.48 16.36
N PRO A 183 -4.18 12.07 15.94
CA PRO A 183 -3.99 11.02 14.94
C PRO A 183 -4.17 9.61 15.53
N ALA A 184 -5.41 9.31 15.95
CA ALA A 184 -5.76 8.02 16.54
C ALA A 184 -5.71 6.91 15.50
N LEU A 185 -4.96 5.83 15.80
CA LEU A 185 -4.84 4.65 14.93
C LEU A 185 -5.28 3.40 15.68
N PHE A 186 -5.88 2.49 14.94
CA PHE A 186 -6.15 1.12 15.35
C PHE A 186 -5.09 0.23 14.72
N ASP A 187 -4.47 -0.63 15.52
CA ASP A 187 -3.54 -1.63 15.04
C ASP A 187 -4.29 -2.89 14.63
N VAL A 188 -3.82 -3.54 13.58
CA VAL A 188 -4.40 -4.78 13.07
C VAL A 188 -3.31 -5.82 12.91
N HIS A 189 -3.51 -6.98 13.49
CA HIS A 189 -2.66 -8.14 13.31
C HIS A 189 -3.42 -9.23 12.57
N TYR A 190 -2.81 -9.75 11.50
CA TYR A 190 -3.32 -10.84 10.68
C TYR A 190 -2.45 -12.08 10.88
N LYS A 191 -3.10 -13.24 11.00
CA LYS A 191 -2.44 -14.54 11.00
C LYS A 191 -3.18 -15.48 10.07
N LEU A 192 -2.51 -15.85 8.96
CA LEU A 192 -3.04 -16.80 7.98
C LEU A 192 -2.68 -18.23 8.38
N GLU A 193 -3.68 -19.09 8.36
CA GLU A 193 -3.53 -20.52 8.68
C GLU A 193 -4.07 -21.35 7.50
N CYS A 194 -3.22 -22.24 6.97
CA CYS A 194 -3.59 -23.24 5.98
C CYS A 194 -3.36 -24.63 6.55
N GLU A 195 -4.35 -25.52 6.39
CA GLU A 195 -4.29 -26.91 6.91
C GLU A 195 -3.92 -27.01 8.40
N GLY A 196 -4.25 -25.97 9.18
CA GLY A 196 -3.99 -25.91 10.62
C GLY A 196 -2.59 -25.42 11.01
N ALA A 197 -1.73 -25.06 10.05
CA ALA A 197 -0.44 -24.44 10.30
C ALA A 197 -0.47 -22.95 9.96
N ALA A 198 0.20 -22.12 10.78
CA ALA A 198 0.43 -20.73 10.45
C ALA A 198 1.40 -20.64 9.25
N VAL A 199 1.00 -19.92 8.24
CA VAL A 199 1.78 -19.77 6.98
C VAL A 199 2.19 -18.33 6.69
N ASP A 200 1.47 -17.33 7.23
CA ASP A 200 1.82 -15.93 7.05
C ASP A 200 1.30 -15.09 8.21
N GLU A 201 2.01 -14.04 8.56
CA GLU A 201 1.61 -13.05 9.56
C GLU A 201 1.94 -11.64 9.05
N ALA A 202 1.02 -10.71 9.25
CA ALA A 202 1.22 -9.32 8.85
C ALA A 202 0.60 -8.36 9.87
N ASP A 203 1.25 -7.22 10.04
CA ASP A 203 0.75 -6.11 10.84
C ASP A 203 0.36 -4.94 9.95
N SER A 204 -0.70 -4.25 10.32
CA SER A 204 -1.18 -3.05 9.63
C SER A 204 -1.91 -2.13 10.60
N TYR A 205 -2.44 -1.03 10.08
CA TYR A 205 -3.24 -0.10 10.88
C TYR A 205 -4.29 0.60 10.04
N PHE A 206 -5.32 1.13 10.70
CA PHE A 206 -6.30 2.02 10.08
C PHE A 206 -6.71 3.15 11.02
N ALA A 207 -7.37 4.15 10.45
CA ALA A 207 -7.94 5.26 11.19
C ALA A 207 -9.45 5.34 10.97
N MET A 208 -10.21 5.63 12.02
CA MET A 208 -11.62 5.99 11.90
C MET A 208 -11.71 7.44 11.44
N ARG A 209 -11.80 7.65 10.13
CA ARG A 209 -11.83 8.97 9.51
C ARG A 209 -12.84 9.01 8.37
N LYS A 210 -13.68 10.04 8.37
CA LYS A 210 -14.63 10.36 7.30
C LYS A 210 -14.37 11.78 6.80
N VAL A 211 -14.28 11.93 5.49
CA VAL A 211 -14.21 13.22 4.81
C VAL A 211 -15.47 13.38 3.95
N SER A 212 -16.16 14.49 4.07
CA SER A 212 -17.32 14.82 3.24
C SER A 212 -17.38 16.31 2.93
N VAL A 213 -18.19 16.65 1.93
CA VAL A 213 -18.54 18.05 1.62
C VAL A 213 -20.06 18.14 1.63
N GLU A 214 -20.60 18.98 2.52
CA GLU A 214 -22.03 19.18 2.66
C GLU A 214 -22.35 20.68 2.62
N ASN A 215 -23.28 21.07 1.79
CA ASN A 215 -23.66 22.48 1.58
C ASN A 215 -22.47 23.43 1.34
N GLY A 216 -21.46 22.94 0.59
CA GLY A 216 -20.24 23.71 0.30
C GLY A 216 -19.24 23.79 1.46
N THR A 217 -19.49 23.10 2.58
CA THR A 217 -18.61 23.07 3.74
C THR A 217 -17.85 21.75 3.78
N PHE A 218 -16.53 21.82 3.96
CA PHE A 218 -15.69 20.64 4.20
C PHE A 218 -15.88 20.14 5.62
N LEU A 219 -16.16 18.84 5.75
CA LEU A 219 -16.35 18.18 7.04
C LEU A 219 -15.30 17.10 7.25
N LEU A 220 -14.76 17.04 8.46
CA LEU A 220 -13.98 15.92 8.98
C LEU A 220 -14.76 15.28 10.12
N ASN A 221 -15.04 13.97 10.01
CA ASN A 221 -15.83 13.22 10.98
C ASN A 221 -17.18 13.91 11.28
N ASN A 222 -17.89 14.36 10.22
CA ASN A 222 -19.18 15.06 10.28
C ASN A 222 -19.14 16.45 10.96
N ARG A 223 -17.96 17.04 11.15
CA ARG A 223 -17.82 18.37 11.77
C ARG A 223 -17.14 19.32 10.80
N PRO A 224 -17.57 20.59 10.70
CA PRO A 224 -16.83 21.58 9.92
C PRO A 224 -15.37 21.65 10.32
N TYR A 225 -14.49 21.53 9.33
CA TYR A 225 -13.06 21.56 9.57
C TYR A 225 -12.37 22.60 8.70
N TYR A 226 -11.71 23.55 9.33
CA TYR A 226 -10.95 24.59 8.62
C TYR A 226 -9.61 24.03 8.17
N GLN A 227 -9.41 23.94 6.86
CA GLN A 227 -8.19 23.42 6.26
C GLN A 227 -7.11 24.48 6.21
N LYS A 228 -6.00 24.25 6.91
CA LYS A 228 -4.76 25.02 6.77
C LYS A 228 -3.84 24.27 5.81
N MET A 229 -3.80 24.74 4.58
CA MET A 229 -3.09 24.01 3.50
C MET A 229 -1.95 24.83 2.92
N LEU A 230 -0.94 24.11 2.43
CA LEU A 230 0.10 24.64 1.58
C LEU A 230 -0.08 24.07 0.17
N LEU A 231 0.32 24.84 -0.84
CA LEU A 231 0.46 24.34 -2.20
C LEU A 231 1.82 23.68 -2.34
N ASP A 232 1.82 22.36 -2.52
CA ASP A 232 3.01 21.58 -2.87
C ASP A 232 2.76 20.91 -4.23
N GLN A 233 3.76 20.94 -5.12
CA GLN A 233 3.66 20.32 -6.44
C GLN A 233 4.63 19.14 -6.61
N GLY A 234 5.44 18.83 -5.59
CA GLY A 234 6.34 17.68 -5.57
C GLY A 234 7.54 17.76 -6.51
N TYR A 235 7.92 18.98 -6.96
CA TYR A 235 9.06 19.20 -7.84
C TYR A 235 10.09 20.11 -7.18
N TRP A 236 11.35 19.71 -7.20
CA TRP A 236 12.46 20.44 -6.60
C TRP A 236 13.53 20.77 -7.65
N ARG A 237 14.21 21.90 -7.50
CA ARG A 237 15.30 22.27 -8.41
C ARG A 237 16.53 21.40 -8.11
N GLY A 238 16.92 20.56 -9.08
CA GLY A 238 18.13 19.75 -9.00
C GLY A 238 18.00 18.44 -8.23
N SER A 239 16.78 18.09 -7.77
CA SER A 239 16.48 16.78 -7.15
C SER A 239 14.99 16.44 -7.29
N LEU A 240 14.68 15.19 -7.16
CA LEU A 240 13.33 14.66 -6.93
C LEU A 240 13.24 14.21 -5.49
#